data_10762836ce23b0fdc9c204b825175c37
#
_entry.id   10762836ce23b0fdc9c204b825175c37
#
_cell.length_a   1.000
_cell.length_b   1.000
_cell.length_c   1.000
_cell.angle_alpha   90.00
_cell.angle_beta   90.00
_cell.angle_gamma   90.00
#
_symmetry.space_group_name_H-M   'P 1'
#
loop_
_entity.id
_entity.type
_entity.pdbx_description
1 polymer ?
#
loop_
_entity_poly.entity_id
_entity_poly.type
_entity_poly.pdbx_seq_one_letter_code
_entity_poly.pdbx_strand_id
1 'polypeptide(L)'
;MTPANVKLHQIDNTFQLKVNDQPFYINGAGVDFGSIKSLADFGGNAFRTWRVNNGEKTGREILDEAHQHGLMVCMGLEVERERHGFDYDDEASVAKQMAEIKKDILDLKDHPALLMWGIGNELNLRHKNPKVWDAVNDLSKMIHQIDPNHPTTTMLAGAEPDEIKLVAARCPDLDLLSFQIYGEIDKLPSFLRKSRYKGAYMITEWGATGHWECTQTDWERPIESNSTEKAADYHSRFSSVIAADKAQCIGSFVFLWGQKQERTPTWYGLFLEDNNSTEAAQVMQYLWTGQWPTHRIPQIGKLWVNSMLAEESVHLQANQTYSATIDIESTDKNLSYRWEIMEEVDRNMESDGGDFEPTPSIVWQQCGSSSLKKVTFVVPDKGEYRLFVYIDDLHGGTATANMPILVESAGTPSKA
;
A
#
# COMPACT_ATOMS: atom_id res chain seq x y z
N MET A 1 8.53 -15.80 27.00
CA MET A 1 8.09 -16.61 25.83
C MET A 1 9.36 -17.05 25.09
N THR A 2 9.35 -18.17 24.38
CA THR A 2 10.52 -18.57 23.57
C THR A 2 10.51 -17.75 22.28
N PRO A 3 11.60 -17.08 21.89
CA PRO A 3 11.67 -16.32 20.65
C PRO A 3 11.46 -17.25 19.44
N ALA A 4 10.91 -16.71 18.37
CA ALA A 4 10.90 -17.41 17.09
C ALA A 4 12.35 -17.59 16.59
N ASN A 5 12.64 -18.72 15.96
CA ASN A 5 13.88 -18.94 15.23
C ASN A 5 13.58 -18.85 13.73
N VAL A 6 13.93 -17.73 13.12
CA VAL A 6 13.65 -17.44 11.72
C VAL A 6 14.94 -17.50 10.92
N LYS A 7 14.99 -18.34 9.91
CA LYS A 7 16.18 -18.57 9.09
C LYS A 7 15.86 -18.55 7.61
N LEU A 8 16.69 -17.86 6.88
CA LEU A 8 16.71 -17.92 5.41
C LEU A 8 17.69 -19.02 4.98
N HIS A 9 17.16 -20.06 4.32
CA HIS A 9 17.94 -21.17 3.79
C HIS A 9 18.10 -21.03 2.28
N GLN A 10 19.31 -21.25 1.80
CA GLN A 10 19.57 -21.41 0.38
C GLN A 10 19.80 -22.90 0.08
N ILE A 11 18.99 -23.45 -0.80
CA ILE A 11 19.11 -24.84 -1.28
C ILE A 11 19.24 -24.76 -2.80
N ASP A 12 20.43 -25.04 -3.28
CA ASP A 12 20.84 -24.83 -4.69
C ASP A 12 20.64 -23.34 -5.08
N ASN A 13 19.71 -23.06 -6.02
CA ASN A 13 19.39 -21.71 -6.47
C ASN A 13 18.04 -21.22 -5.91
N THR A 14 17.50 -21.87 -4.88
CA THR A 14 16.19 -21.56 -4.30
C THR A 14 16.35 -21.09 -2.85
N PHE A 15 15.62 -20.06 -2.48
CA PHE A 15 15.58 -19.57 -1.11
C PHE A 15 14.28 -20.01 -0.42
N GLN A 16 14.40 -20.37 0.84
CA GLN A 16 13.27 -20.76 1.69
C GLN A 16 13.40 -20.12 3.07
N LEU A 17 12.42 -19.32 3.42
CA LEU A 17 12.27 -18.85 4.80
C LEU A 17 11.70 -19.98 5.66
N LYS A 18 12.23 -20.16 6.86
CA LYS A 18 11.70 -21.06 7.87
C LYS A 18 11.48 -20.35 9.19
N VAL A 19 10.38 -20.66 9.83
CA VAL A 19 10.07 -20.25 11.20
C VAL A 19 10.00 -21.50 12.06
N ASN A 20 10.88 -21.59 13.07
CA ASN A 20 11.00 -22.78 13.93
C ASN A 20 11.12 -24.09 13.13
N ASP A 21 12.02 -24.08 12.14
CA ASP A 21 12.31 -25.16 11.19
C ASP A 21 11.17 -25.53 10.21
N GLN A 22 10.02 -24.87 10.28
CA GLN A 22 8.93 -25.09 9.34
C GLN A 22 9.02 -24.11 8.16
N PRO A 23 8.82 -24.56 6.91
CA PRO A 23 8.74 -23.69 5.75
C PRO A 23 7.67 -22.61 5.94
N PHE A 24 8.03 -21.36 5.61
CA PHE A 24 7.16 -20.22 5.75
C PHE A 24 7.24 -19.35 4.49
N TYR A 25 6.14 -19.26 3.74
CA TYR A 25 6.00 -18.33 2.63
C TYR A 25 5.14 -17.16 3.09
N ILE A 26 5.62 -15.93 2.89
CA ILE A 26 4.94 -14.75 3.41
C ILE A 26 3.72 -14.42 2.55
N ASN A 27 2.54 -14.60 3.12
CA ASN A 27 1.25 -14.13 2.64
C ASN A 27 0.83 -12.98 3.55
N GLY A 28 1.28 -11.78 3.27
CA GLY A 28 1.18 -10.68 4.22
C GLY A 28 0.62 -9.39 3.66
N ALA A 29 0.45 -8.43 4.58
CA ALA A 29 0.02 -7.07 4.28
C ALA A 29 0.80 -6.04 5.11
N GLY A 30 0.87 -4.80 4.62
CA GLY A 30 1.27 -3.67 5.43
C GLY A 30 0.13 -3.28 6.37
N VAL A 31 0.40 -3.16 7.66
CA VAL A 31 -0.59 -2.77 8.69
C VAL A 31 -0.02 -1.63 9.52
N ASP A 32 -0.72 -0.50 9.57
CA ASP A 32 -0.44 0.59 10.50
C ASP A 32 -1.58 0.67 11.55
N PHE A 33 -2.80 0.99 11.12
CA PHE A 33 -3.99 1.07 11.98
C PHE A 33 -5.07 0.06 11.61
N GLY A 34 -4.85 -0.78 10.60
CA GLY A 34 -5.79 -1.80 10.17
C GLY A 34 -5.96 -2.93 11.18
N SER A 35 -7.04 -3.70 11.04
CA SER A 35 -7.35 -4.81 11.92
C SER A 35 -6.44 -6.02 11.70
N ILE A 36 -5.56 -6.30 12.66
CA ILE A 36 -4.68 -7.49 12.68
C ILE A 36 -5.51 -8.78 12.66
N LYS A 37 -6.60 -8.81 13.42
CA LYS A 37 -7.53 -9.95 13.42
C LYS A 37 -8.12 -10.20 12.04
N SER A 38 -8.59 -9.15 11.36
CA SER A 38 -9.16 -9.26 10.02
C SER A 38 -8.15 -9.85 9.03
N LEU A 39 -6.87 -9.49 9.12
CA LEU A 39 -5.83 -10.06 8.27
C LEU A 39 -5.72 -11.58 8.43
N ALA A 40 -5.74 -12.08 9.66
CA ALA A 40 -5.75 -13.51 9.94
C ALA A 40 -7.03 -14.19 9.40
N ASP A 41 -8.19 -13.58 9.59
CA ASP A 41 -9.48 -14.11 9.10
C ASP A 41 -9.52 -14.23 7.56
N PHE A 42 -8.81 -13.36 6.83
CA PHE A 42 -8.67 -13.41 5.38
C PHE A 42 -7.54 -14.36 4.91
N GLY A 43 -6.85 -15.03 5.84
CA GLY A 43 -5.84 -16.04 5.53
C GLY A 43 -4.42 -15.50 5.38
N GLY A 44 -4.17 -14.25 5.75
CA GLY A 44 -2.81 -13.74 5.91
C GLY A 44 -2.08 -14.46 7.04
N ASN A 45 -0.75 -14.57 6.95
CA ASN A 45 0.09 -15.21 7.95
C ASN A 45 1.16 -14.28 8.55
N ALA A 46 1.31 -13.09 7.97
CA ALA A 46 2.25 -12.09 8.44
C ALA A 46 1.79 -10.68 8.09
N PHE A 47 2.36 -9.69 8.78
CA PHE A 47 2.27 -8.30 8.35
C PHE A 47 3.59 -7.57 8.61
N ARG A 48 3.73 -6.42 7.93
CA ARG A 48 4.83 -5.50 8.19
C ARG A 48 4.32 -4.21 8.84
N THR A 49 5.17 -3.59 9.64
CA THR A 49 4.99 -2.22 10.12
C THR A 49 6.03 -1.29 9.47
N TRP A 50 5.82 0.02 9.56
CA TRP A 50 6.80 1.03 9.12
C TRP A 50 7.66 1.52 10.27
N ARG A 51 7.18 1.31 11.49
CA ARG A 51 7.78 1.78 12.75
C ARG A 51 7.44 0.81 13.87
N VAL A 52 8.18 0.92 14.96
CA VAL A 52 7.99 0.08 16.15
C VAL A 52 6.71 0.47 16.88
N ASN A 53 6.48 1.76 17.08
CA ASN A 53 5.30 2.29 17.76
C ASN A 53 4.47 3.12 16.77
N ASN A 54 3.20 2.79 16.57
CA ASN A 54 2.36 3.50 15.62
C ASN A 54 1.59 4.70 16.21
N GLY A 55 1.85 5.05 17.47
CA GLY A 55 1.17 6.13 18.18
C GLY A 55 -0.06 5.68 18.97
N GLU A 56 -0.71 4.57 18.60
CA GLU A 56 -1.81 3.94 19.34
C GLU A 56 -1.33 2.72 20.15
N LYS A 57 -0.41 1.94 19.58
CA LYS A 57 0.16 0.72 20.18
C LYS A 57 1.67 0.76 20.17
N THR A 58 2.26 0.23 21.20
CA THR A 58 3.70 -0.05 21.26
C THR A 58 4.06 -1.26 20.43
N GLY A 59 5.33 -1.41 20.04
CA GLY A 59 5.80 -2.58 19.30
C GLY A 59 5.49 -3.90 20.01
N ARG A 60 5.54 -3.93 21.33
CA ARG A 60 5.18 -5.11 22.11
C ARG A 60 3.70 -5.44 22.03
N GLU A 61 2.81 -4.45 22.15
CA GLU A 61 1.37 -4.66 22.00
C GLU A 61 1.00 -5.12 20.59
N ILE A 62 1.69 -4.61 19.58
CA ILE A 62 1.52 -5.07 18.16
C ILE A 62 1.93 -6.53 18.04
N LEU A 63 3.08 -6.93 18.59
CA LEU A 63 3.56 -8.31 18.57
C LEU A 63 2.67 -9.25 19.40
N ASP A 64 2.19 -8.82 20.57
CA ASP A 64 1.27 -9.60 21.40
C ASP A 64 -0.05 -9.88 20.67
N GLU A 65 -0.62 -8.88 20.01
CA GLU A 65 -1.85 -9.05 19.20
C GLU A 65 -1.60 -9.95 17.99
N ALA A 66 -0.47 -9.78 17.28
CA ALA A 66 -0.07 -10.66 16.20
C ALA A 66 0.00 -12.12 16.67
N HIS A 67 0.64 -12.35 17.82
CA HIS A 67 0.77 -13.69 18.39
C HIS A 67 -0.59 -14.31 18.73
N GLN A 68 -1.53 -13.53 19.31
CA GLN A 68 -2.89 -13.97 19.60
C GLN A 68 -3.64 -14.47 18.36
N HIS A 69 -3.35 -13.88 17.19
CA HIS A 69 -3.99 -14.24 15.93
C HIS A 69 -3.14 -15.16 15.04
N GLY A 70 -2.01 -15.67 15.55
CA GLY A 70 -1.13 -16.58 14.82
C GLY A 70 -0.38 -15.95 13.66
N LEU A 71 -0.18 -14.63 13.70
CA LEU A 71 0.55 -13.87 12.69
C LEU A 71 1.99 -13.61 13.11
N MET A 72 2.86 -13.46 12.10
CA MET A 72 4.25 -13.03 12.27
C MET A 72 4.44 -11.59 11.82
N VAL A 73 5.41 -10.87 12.38
CA VAL A 73 5.62 -9.45 12.12
C VAL A 73 7.01 -9.18 11.56
N CYS A 74 7.07 -8.58 10.37
CA CYS A 74 8.25 -7.87 9.89
C CYS A 74 8.22 -6.47 10.52
N MET A 75 8.98 -6.29 11.61
CA MET A 75 8.98 -5.07 12.39
C MET A 75 9.82 -3.99 11.71
N GLY A 76 9.18 -2.88 11.35
CA GLY A 76 9.84 -1.71 10.79
C GLY A 76 10.66 -0.96 11.84
N LEU A 77 11.91 -0.68 11.51
CA LEU A 77 12.79 0.18 12.28
C LEU A 77 12.87 1.55 11.60
N GLU A 78 12.48 2.60 12.30
CA GLU A 78 12.57 3.95 11.75
C GLU A 78 14.02 4.39 11.62
N VAL A 79 14.47 4.48 10.36
CA VAL A 79 15.74 5.08 9.99
C VAL A 79 15.44 6.41 9.33
N GLU A 80 16.07 7.46 9.83
CA GLU A 80 15.84 8.83 9.39
C GLU A 80 16.16 9.01 7.91
N ARG A 81 15.35 9.83 7.22
CA ARG A 81 15.41 10.03 5.78
C ARG A 81 16.10 11.32 5.42
N GLU A 82 17.04 11.25 4.48
CA GLU A 82 17.72 12.45 3.96
C GLU A 82 16.72 13.47 3.39
N ARG A 83 15.65 13.00 2.74
CA ARG A 83 14.58 13.88 2.22
C ARG A 83 13.84 14.68 3.30
N HIS A 84 13.93 14.24 4.57
CA HIS A 84 13.39 14.94 5.74
C HIS A 84 14.46 15.74 6.48
N GLY A 85 15.65 15.89 5.90
CA GLY A 85 16.72 16.74 6.41
C GLY A 85 17.75 16.05 7.30
N PHE A 86 17.73 14.70 7.37
CA PHE A 86 18.77 13.98 8.11
C PHE A 86 20.10 13.99 7.37
N ASP A 87 21.18 14.29 8.09
CA ASP A 87 22.53 14.36 7.53
C ASP A 87 23.35 13.11 7.92
N TYR A 88 23.64 12.25 6.95
CA TYR A 88 24.46 11.06 7.13
C TYR A 88 25.97 11.35 7.23
N ASP A 89 26.40 12.59 7.05
CA ASP A 89 27.76 13.02 7.36
C ASP A 89 27.92 13.43 8.83
N ASP A 90 26.83 13.65 9.56
CA ASP A 90 26.85 13.86 11.02
C ASP A 90 26.93 12.53 11.78
N GLU A 91 28.16 12.09 12.07
CA GLU A 91 28.44 10.84 12.79
C GLU A 91 27.77 10.79 14.17
N ALA A 92 27.58 11.92 14.85
CA ALA A 92 26.94 11.96 16.17
C ALA A 92 25.44 11.65 16.06
N SER A 93 24.75 12.22 15.07
CA SER A 93 23.34 11.94 14.81
C SER A 93 23.13 10.49 14.35
N VAL A 94 24.00 9.96 13.49
CA VAL A 94 23.96 8.54 13.07
C VAL A 94 24.15 7.60 14.26
N ALA A 95 25.14 7.88 15.13
CA ALA A 95 25.38 7.08 16.35
C ALA A 95 24.20 7.13 17.34
N LYS A 96 23.57 8.30 17.48
CA LYS A 96 22.37 8.46 18.33
C LYS A 96 21.21 7.62 17.80
N GLN A 97 20.90 7.71 16.52
CA GLN A 97 19.87 6.90 15.86
C GLN A 97 20.10 5.40 16.07
N MET A 98 21.33 4.93 15.87
CA MET A 98 21.69 3.53 16.09
C MET A 98 21.47 3.10 17.54
N ALA A 99 21.79 3.96 18.52
CA ALA A 99 21.61 3.67 19.93
C ALA A 99 20.13 3.59 20.32
N GLU A 100 19.26 4.38 19.69
CA GLU A 100 17.81 4.35 19.89
C GLU A 100 17.21 3.09 19.31
N ILE A 101 17.51 2.76 18.05
CA ILE A 101 17.06 1.52 17.39
C ILE A 101 17.51 0.28 18.16
N LYS A 102 18.74 0.30 18.72
CA LYS A 102 19.24 -0.81 19.55
C LYS A 102 18.37 -1.09 20.77
N LYS A 103 17.77 -0.07 21.39
CA LYS A 103 16.86 -0.26 22.52
C LYS A 103 15.59 -1.00 22.12
N ASP A 104 15.00 -0.61 20.98
CA ASP A 104 13.81 -1.26 20.47
C ASP A 104 14.06 -2.74 20.14
N ILE A 105 15.20 -3.05 19.52
CA ILE A 105 15.59 -4.41 19.21
C ILE A 105 15.77 -5.24 20.50
N LEU A 106 16.47 -4.71 21.50
CA LEU A 106 16.68 -5.40 22.80
C LEU A 106 15.36 -5.67 23.54
N ASP A 107 14.38 -4.78 23.38
CA ASP A 107 13.05 -4.97 23.98
C ASP A 107 12.23 -6.06 23.28
N LEU A 108 12.31 -6.17 21.96
CA LEU A 108 11.38 -6.95 21.15
C LEU A 108 11.94 -8.26 20.59
N LYS A 109 13.26 -8.44 20.50
CA LYS A 109 13.94 -9.57 19.83
C LYS A 109 13.56 -10.95 20.34
N ASP A 110 13.09 -11.07 21.55
CA ASP A 110 12.74 -12.35 22.18
C ASP A 110 11.23 -12.68 22.04
N HIS A 111 10.51 -11.94 21.19
CA HIS A 111 9.08 -12.13 21.01
C HIS A 111 8.77 -13.23 19.99
N PRO A 112 7.84 -14.19 20.28
CA PRO A 112 7.55 -15.31 19.41
C PRO A 112 6.85 -14.95 18.07
N ALA A 113 6.26 -13.76 17.95
CA ALA A 113 5.64 -13.28 16.71
C ALA A 113 6.58 -12.44 15.85
N LEU A 114 7.82 -12.18 16.27
CA LEU A 114 8.76 -11.45 15.45
C LEU A 114 9.25 -12.34 14.29
N LEU A 115 9.12 -11.84 13.05
CA LEU A 115 9.56 -12.53 11.84
C LEU A 115 10.95 -12.07 11.41
N MET A 116 11.12 -10.76 11.30
CA MET A 116 12.38 -10.14 10.84
C MET A 116 12.38 -8.63 11.13
N TRP A 117 13.53 -8.01 10.91
CA TRP A 117 13.72 -6.58 11.06
C TRP A 117 13.79 -5.89 9.72
N GLY A 118 12.92 -4.90 9.51
CA GLY A 118 12.92 -4.02 8.35
C GLY A 118 13.66 -2.72 8.65
N ILE A 119 14.87 -2.57 8.15
CA ILE A 119 15.75 -1.42 8.43
C ILE A 119 15.42 -0.27 7.49
N GLY A 120 14.66 0.71 7.96
CA GLY A 120 14.23 1.87 7.18
C GLY A 120 13.14 1.57 6.16
N ASN A 121 12.59 2.61 5.59
CA ASN A 121 11.56 2.55 4.54
C ASN A 121 11.83 3.60 3.47
N GLU A 122 12.03 3.19 2.23
CA GLU A 122 12.25 4.06 1.07
C GLU A 122 13.36 5.11 1.28
N LEU A 123 14.47 4.65 1.86
CA LEU A 123 15.62 5.53 2.11
C LEU A 123 16.27 6.01 0.81
N ASN A 124 16.06 5.29 -0.30
CA ASN A 124 16.53 5.68 -1.63
C ASN A 124 15.69 6.79 -2.27
N LEU A 125 14.50 7.07 -1.77
CA LEU A 125 13.65 8.11 -2.35
C LEU A 125 14.27 9.49 -2.12
N ARG A 126 14.72 10.13 -3.22
CA ARG A 126 15.41 11.44 -3.23
C ARG A 126 16.69 11.51 -2.38
N HIS A 127 17.33 10.37 -2.08
CA HIS A 127 18.62 10.38 -1.39
C HIS A 127 19.73 10.89 -2.32
N LYS A 128 20.79 11.45 -1.72
CA LYS A 128 21.98 11.93 -2.41
C LYS A 128 23.25 11.37 -1.81
N ASN A 129 23.25 11.14 -0.51
CA ASN A 129 24.40 10.66 0.24
C ASN A 129 24.37 9.14 0.40
N PRO A 130 25.26 8.37 -0.27
CA PRO A 130 25.26 6.91 -0.18
C PRO A 130 25.66 6.38 1.21
N LYS A 131 26.09 7.23 2.15
CA LYS A 131 26.37 6.82 3.55
C LYS A 131 25.12 6.32 4.29
N VAL A 132 23.92 6.64 3.81
CA VAL A 132 22.70 6.03 4.34
C VAL A 132 22.76 4.48 4.29
N TRP A 133 23.35 3.92 3.25
CA TRP A 133 23.52 2.47 3.10
C TRP A 133 24.58 1.89 4.02
N ASP A 134 25.64 2.67 4.32
CA ASP A 134 26.63 2.27 5.33
C ASP A 134 25.98 2.18 6.71
N ALA A 135 25.10 3.15 7.06
CA ALA A 135 24.34 3.12 8.32
C ALA A 135 23.36 1.94 8.37
N VAL A 136 22.66 1.62 7.27
CA VAL A 136 21.80 0.42 7.16
C VAL A 136 22.61 -0.86 7.39
N ASN A 137 23.78 -0.96 6.77
CA ASN A 137 24.65 -2.13 6.93
C ASN A 137 25.18 -2.27 8.38
N ASP A 138 25.57 -1.17 9.01
CA ASP A 138 26.04 -1.17 10.38
C ASP A 138 24.92 -1.53 11.38
N LEU A 139 23.67 -1.10 11.10
CA LEU A 139 22.49 -1.55 11.83
C LEU A 139 22.29 -3.06 11.67
N SER A 140 22.37 -3.60 10.43
CA SER A 140 22.26 -5.05 10.21
C SER A 140 23.31 -5.84 10.99
N LYS A 141 24.58 -5.41 10.95
CA LYS A 141 25.65 -6.02 11.74
C LYS A 141 25.35 -6.01 13.24
N MET A 142 24.90 -4.87 13.76
CA MET A 142 24.55 -4.73 15.16
C MET A 142 23.40 -5.67 15.54
N ILE A 143 22.37 -5.75 14.66
CA ILE A 143 21.24 -6.66 14.87
C ILE A 143 21.73 -8.10 14.97
N HIS A 144 22.52 -8.59 14.03
CA HIS A 144 23.03 -9.98 14.04
C HIS A 144 23.86 -10.30 15.31
N GLN A 145 24.53 -9.29 15.91
CA GLN A 145 25.28 -9.49 17.16
C GLN A 145 24.38 -9.66 18.38
N ILE A 146 23.23 -8.99 18.43
CA ILE A 146 22.33 -8.97 19.62
C ILE A 146 21.09 -9.83 19.42
N ASP A 147 20.71 -10.12 18.17
CA ASP A 147 19.58 -10.95 17.80
C ASP A 147 19.98 -11.92 16.65
N PRO A 148 20.53 -13.08 16.98
CA PRO A 148 20.92 -14.07 15.97
C PRO A 148 19.73 -14.88 15.41
N ASN A 149 18.51 -14.61 15.84
CA ASN A 149 17.34 -15.40 15.51
C ASN A 149 16.53 -14.86 14.33
N HIS A 150 16.69 -13.57 14.00
CA HIS A 150 15.84 -12.93 13.00
C HIS A 150 16.66 -12.30 11.88
N PRO A 151 16.26 -12.50 10.62
CA PRO A 151 16.90 -11.88 9.47
C PRO A 151 16.60 -10.38 9.38
N THR A 152 17.42 -9.69 8.57
CA THR A 152 17.34 -8.26 8.31
C THR A 152 17.11 -7.98 6.83
N THR A 153 16.40 -6.89 6.56
CA THR A 153 16.17 -6.36 5.21
C THR A 153 16.08 -4.85 5.23
N THR A 154 16.14 -4.21 4.07
CA THR A 154 15.75 -2.81 3.86
C THR A 154 14.75 -2.70 2.72
N MET A 155 13.82 -1.75 2.79
CA MET A 155 12.74 -1.56 1.83
C MET A 155 13.10 -0.45 0.84
N LEU A 156 13.21 -0.80 -0.45
CA LEU A 156 13.55 0.13 -1.52
C LEU A 156 12.30 0.61 -2.25
N ALA A 157 12.17 1.91 -2.45
CA ALA A 157 11.20 2.47 -3.39
C ALA A 157 11.60 2.07 -4.82
N GLY A 158 10.74 1.30 -5.49
CA GLY A 158 11.04 0.72 -6.78
C GLY A 158 12.09 -0.41 -6.75
N ALA A 159 12.60 -0.76 -7.90
CA ALA A 159 13.58 -1.85 -8.08
C ALA A 159 14.58 -1.52 -9.21
N GLU A 160 15.01 -0.26 -9.31
CA GLU A 160 15.95 0.15 -10.35
C GLU A 160 17.26 -0.64 -10.26
N PRO A 161 17.75 -1.20 -11.39
CA PRO A 161 18.91 -2.12 -11.38
C PRO A 161 20.18 -1.54 -10.76
N ASP A 162 20.43 -0.26 -10.94
CA ASP A 162 21.63 0.38 -10.40
C ASP A 162 21.52 0.63 -8.90
N GLU A 163 20.31 0.93 -8.40
CA GLU A 163 20.04 1.03 -6.96
C GLU A 163 20.19 -0.33 -6.28
N ILE A 164 19.64 -1.38 -6.87
CA ILE A 164 19.82 -2.76 -6.36
C ILE A 164 21.31 -3.11 -6.25
N LYS A 165 22.12 -2.79 -7.27
CA LYS A 165 23.59 -3.04 -7.26
C LYS A 165 24.26 -2.23 -6.16
N LEU A 166 23.91 -0.96 -6.01
CA LEU A 166 24.48 -0.07 -5.00
C LEU A 166 24.22 -0.62 -3.60
N VAL A 167 22.95 -0.92 -3.30
CA VAL A 167 22.55 -1.41 -1.97
C VAL A 167 23.15 -2.78 -1.68
N ALA A 168 23.10 -3.72 -2.62
CA ALA A 168 23.71 -5.02 -2.45
C ALA A 168 25.23 -4.97 -2.23
N ALA A 169 25.91 -3.98 -2.82
CA ALA A 169 27.35 -3.79 -2.63
C ALA A 169 27.69 -3.12 -1.29
N ARG A 170 26.86 -2.17 -0.83
CA ARG A 170 27.10 -1.43 0.41
C ARG A 170 26.53 -2.09 1.66
N CYS A 171 25.52 -2.95 1.50
CA CYS A 171 24.84 -3.65 2.60
C CYS A 171 25.04 -5.17 2.52
N PRO A 172 26.29 -5.68 2.52
CA PRO A 172 26.55 -7.13 2.40
C PRO A 172 26.08 -7.93 3.62
N ASP A 173 25.77 -7.28 4.73
CA ASP A 173 25.28 -7.93 5.95
C ASP A 173 23.74 -8.04 6.01
N LEU A 174 23.02 -7.48 5.03
CA LEU A 174 21.57 -7.74 4.90
C LEU A 174 21.34 -9.19 4.42
N ASP A 175 20.34 -9.87 5.00
CA ASP A 175 19.99 -11.24 4.61
C ASP A 175 19.24 -11.29 3.28
N LEU A 176 18.45 -10.25 2.97
CA LEU A 176 17.69 -10.13 1.73
C LEU A 176 17.39 -8.65 1.42
N LEU A 177 16.94 -8.39 0.19
CA LEU A 177 16.41 -7.09 -0.20
C LEU A 177 14.90 -7.12 -0.30
N SER A 178 14.28 -5.96 -0.11
CA SER A 178 12.84 -5.79 -0.23
C SER A 178 12.51 -4.65 -1.19
N PHE A 179 11.46 -4.85 -1.99
CA PHE A 179 11.04 -3.89 -3.00
C PHE A 179 9.62 -3.39 -2.75
N GLN A 180 9.42 -2.11 -2.97
CA GLN A 180 8.11 -1.46 -2.98
C GLN A 180 7.85 -1.03 -4.41
N ILE A 181 6.97 -1.75 -5.10
CA ILE A 181 6.76 -1.60 -6.54
C ILE A 181 5.29 -1.85 -6.88
N TYR A 182 4.70 -0.90 -7.61
CA TYR A 182 3.27 -0.87 -7.88
C TYR A 182 2.93 -1.22 -9.34
N GLY A 183 2.60 -0.26 -10.19
CA GLY A 183 2.26 -0.52 -11.59
C GLY A 183 3.40 -1.12 -12.40
N GLU A 184 4.64 -0.75 -12.06
CA GLU A 184 5.83 -1.29 -12.73
C GLU A 184 6.25 -2.70 -12.30
N ILE A 185 5.49 -3.37 -11.42
CA ILE A 185 5.85 -4.69 -10.86
C ILE A 185 6.16 -5.74 -11.95
N ASP A 186 5.52 -5.66 -13.10
CA ASP A 186 5.78 -6.54 -14.24
C ASP A 186 7.21 -6.41 -14.79
N LYS A 187 7.90 -5.30 -14.52
CA LYS A 187 9.30 -5.07 -14.89
C LYS A 187 10.29 -5.71 -13.91
N LEU A 188 9.87 -6.08 -12.70
CA LEU A 188 10.74 -6.59 -11.63
C LEU A 188 11.63 -7.78 -12.09
N PRO A 189 11.13 -8.80 -12.80
CA PRO A 189 12.00 -9.87 -13.28
C PRO A 189 13.12 -9.38 -14.22
N SER A 190 12.86 -8.32 -15.00
CA SER A 190 13.87 -7.69 -15.86
C SER A 190 14.88 -6.88 -15.05
N PHE A 191 14.44 -6.15 -14.04
CA PHE A 191 15.28 -5.36 -13.16
C PHE A 191 16.24 -6.24 -12.36
N LEU A 192 15.76 -7.35 -11.80
CA LEU A 192 16.59 -8.34 -11.11
C LEU A 192 17.64 -8.94 -12.02
N ARG A 193 17.29 -9.31 -13.27
CA ARG A 193 18.27 -9.80 -14.24
C ARG A 193 19.34 -8.77 -14.58
N LYS A 194 18.95 -7.50 -14.79
CA LYS A 194 19.88 -6.40 -15.12
C LYS A 194 20.79 -6.03 -13.94
N SER A 195 20.27 -6.08 -12.72
CA SER A 195 21.07 -5.86 -11.50
C SER A 195 22.05 -7.00 -11.23
N ARG A 196 21.78 -8.21 -11.75
CA ARG A 196 22.48 -9.46 -11.43
C ARG A 196 22.37 -9.86 -9.95
N TYR A 197 21.39 -9.34 -9.23
CA TYR A 197 21.12 -9.75 -7.86
C TYR A 197 20.75 -11.23 -7.80
N LYS A 198 21.36 -11.98 -6.87
CA LYS A 198 21.20 -13.43 -6.72
C LYS A 198 20.70 -13.83 -5.34
N GLY A 199 20.51 -12.87 -4.44
CA GLY A 199 19.99 -13.11 -3.10
C GLY A 199 18.47 -13.34 -3.10
N ALA A 200 17.95 -13.72 -1.95
CA ALA A 200 16.51 -13.73 -1.73
C ALA A 200 15.94 -12.31 -1.76
N TYR A 201 14.66 -12.20 -2.11
CA TYR A 201 13.95 -10.94 -1.98
C TYR A 201 12.50 -11.17 -1.56
N MET A 202 11.86 -10.11 -1.07
CA MET A 202 10.41 -10.04 -0.91
C MET A 202 9.88 -8.71 -1.44
N ILE A 203 8.57 -8.63 -1.66
CA ILE A 203 7.91 -7.40 -2.08
C ILE A 203 7.13 -6.86 -0.89
N THR A 204 7.57 -5.72 -0.35
CA THR A 204 7.06 -5.18 0.91
C THR A 204 5.97 -4.13 0.76
N GLU A 205 5.79 -3.61 -0.45
CA GLU A 205 4.61 -2.86 -0.84
C GLU A 205 4.31 -3.13 -2.32
N TRP A 206 3.07 -3.46 -2.59
CA TRP A 206 2.51 -3.61 -3.93
C TRP A 206 1.00 -3.53 -3.85
N GLY A 207 0.36 -3.19 -4.94
CA GLY A 207 -1.10 -3.04 -4.90
C GLY A 207 -1.66 -2.45 -6.18
N ALA A 208 -2.56 -1.47 -6.05
CA ALA A 208 -3.08 -0.70 -7.16
C ALA A 208 -1.97 0.06 -7.91
N THR A 209 -2.22 0.47 -9.14
CA THR A 209 -1.31 1.35 -9.89
C THR A 209 -1.11 2.66 -9.13
N GLY A 210 0.14 3.08 -8.96
CA GLY A 210 0.47 4.32 -8.27
C GLY A 210 -0.09 5.56 -9.00
N HIS A 211 -0.44 6.58 -8.26
CA HIS A 211 -0.97 7.83 -8.85
C HIS A 211 0.04 8.52 -9.78
N TRP A 212 1.33 8.22 -9.65
CA TRP A 212 2.42 8.69 -10.52
C TRP A 212 2.61 7.85 -11.78
N GLU A 213 1.93 6.70 -11.90
CA GLU A 213 2.05 5.74 -13.00
C GLU A 213 0.81 5.74 -13.91
N CYS A 214 -0.28 6.35 -13.49
CA CYS A 214 -1.57 6.30 -14.19
C CYS A 214 -1.77 7.45 -15.18
N THR A 215 -2.80 7.33 -16.01
CA THR A 215 -3.26 8.39 -16.91
C THR A 215 -3.73 9.60 -16.10
N GLN A 216 -3.55 10.79 -16.65
CA GLN A 216 -3.97 12.04 -16.02
C GLN A 216 -4.97 12.79 -16.94
N THR A 217 -5.77 13.67 -16.32
CA THR A 217 -6.60 14.63 -17.04
C THR A 217 -5.74 15.70 -17.69
N ASP A 218 -6.33 16.55 -18.56
CA ASP A 218 -5.63 17.66 -19.21
C ASP A 218 -5.20 18.78 -18.21
N TRP A 219 -5.76 18.80 -17.00
CA TRP A 219 -5.29 19.62 -15.88
C TRP A 219 -4.44 18.85 -14.85
N GLU A 220 -3.84 17.72 -15.27
CA GLU A 220 -2.83 16.95 -14.51
C GLU A 220 -3.35 16.33 -13.20
N ARG A 221 -4.63 15.93 -13.11
CA ARG A 221 -5.11 15.12 -12.00
C ARG A 221 -5.09 13.63 -12.38
N PRO A 222 -4.54 12.78 -11.49
CA PRO A 222 -4.45 11.34 -11.77
C PRO A 222 -5.83 10.70 -11.79
N ILE A 223 -6.03 9.78 -12.75
CA ILE A 223 -7.26 9.02 -12.92
C ILE A 223 -7.10 7.69 -12.17
N GLU A 224 -7.92 7.50 -11.14
CA GLU A 224 -7.90 6.29 -10.33
C GLU A 224 -8.75 5.19 -10.98
N SER A 225 -8.21 3.97 -11.04
CA SER A 225 -8.98 2.78 -11.42
C SER A 225 -10.08 2.49 -10.41
N ASN A 226 -11.22 1.99 -10.85
CA ASN A 226 -12.30 1.56 -9.96
C ASN A 226 -11.91 0.29 -9.17
N SER A 227 -12.71 -0.09 -8.16
CA SER A 227 -12.37 -1.22 -7.27
C SER A 227 -12.28 -2.56 -8.00
N THR A 228 -13.04 -2.77 -9.07
CA THR A 228 -13.01 -4.02 -9.87
C THR A 228 -11.75 -4.10 -10.74
N GLU A 229 -11.35 -2.99 -11.35
CA GLU A 229 -10.10 -2.89 -12.11
C GLU A 229 -8.89 -3.11 -11.20
N LYS A 230 -8.89 -2.47 -10.02
CA LYS A 230 -7.85 -2.70 -9.00
C LYS A 230 -7.78 -4.17 -8.58
N ALA A 231 -8.92 -4.80 -8.30
CA ALA A 231 -8.98 -6.22 -7.93
C ALA A 231 -8.36 -7.12 -9.00
N ALA A 232 -8.59 -6.83 -10.28
CA ALA A 232 -7.97 -7.54 -11.39
C ALA A 232 -6.45 -7.35 -11.42
N ASP A 233 -5.97 -6.12 -11.15
CA ASP A 233 -4.53 -5.82 -11.03
C ASP A 233 -3.87 -6.61 -9.88
N TYR A 234 -4.50 -6.63 -8.69
CA TYR A 234 -3.99 -7.42 -7.56
C TYR A 234 -3.86 -8.90 -7.92
N HIS A 235 -4.88 -9.47 -8.55
CA HIS A 235 -4.85 -10.88 -8.97
C HIS A 235 -3.73 -11.14 -9.99
N SER A 236 -3.62 -10.31 -11.00
CA SER A 236 -2.63 -10.45 -12.08
C SER A 236 -1.21 -10.31 -11.54
N ARG A 237 -0.92 -9.23 -10.80
CA ARG A 237 0.42 -8.93 -10.25
C ARG A 237 0.92 -10.01 -9.30
N PHE A 238 0.06 -10.49 -8.41
CA PHE A 238 0.42 -11.59 -7.53
C PHE A 238 0.73 -12.86 -8.34
N SER A 239 -0.15 -13.25 -9.25
CA SER A 239 -0.05 -14.52 -9.96
C SER A 239 1.11 -14.56 -10.97
N SER A 240 1.32 -13.44 -11.71
CA SER A 240 2.30 -13.39 -12.80
C SER A 240 3.71 -13.02 -12.36
N VAL A 241 3.87 -12.36 -11.21
CA VAL A 241 5.19 -11.88 -10.73
C VAL A 241 5.54 -12.50 -9.38
N ILE A 242 4.73 -12.27 -8.35
CA ILE A 242 5.08 -12.64 -6.97
C ILE A 242 5.12 -14.17 -6.82
N ALA A 243 4.02 -14.84 -7.10
CA ALA A 243 3.91 -16.29 -6.97
C ALA A 243 4.65 -17.06 -8.09
N ALA A 244 5.03 -16.38 -9.17
CA ALA A 244 5.76 -16.99 -10.28
C ALA A 244 7.24 -17.22 -9.96
N ASP A 245 7.88 -16.34 -9.18
CA ASP A 245 9.28 -16.51 -8.78
C ASP A 245 9.40 -17.27 -7.45
N LYS A 246 9.31 -18.59 -7.53
CA LYS A 246 9.48 -19.47 -6.37
C LYS A 246 10.94 -19.69 -5.98
N ALA A 247 11.90 -19.20 -6.76
CA ALA A 247 13.30 -19.40 -6.50
C ALA A 247 13.90 -18.34 -5.58
N GLN A 248 13.58 -17.07 -5.80
CA GLN A 248 14.16 -15.95 -5.05
C GLN A 248 13.13 -15.20 -4.19
N CYS A 249 11.84 -15.16 -4.58
CA CYS A 249 10.80 -14.46 -3.85
C CYS A 249 10.28 -15.28 -2.67
N ILE A 250 10.49 -14.80 -1.45
CA ILE A 250 10.03 -15.47 -0.22
C ILE A 250 8.64 -15.03 0.22
N GLY A 251 7.97 -14.19 -0.56
CA GLY A 251 6.60 -13.73 -0.34
C GLY A 251 6.45 -12.22 -0.44
N SER A 252 5.31 -11.72 0.02
CA SER A 252 4.98 -10.31 -0.13
C SER A 252 4.05 -9.77 0.95
N PHE A 253 4.04 -8.43 1.07
CA PHE A 253 3.10 -7.66 1.88
C PHE A 253 2.33 -6.69 0.98
N VAL A 254 1.04 -6.94 0.81
CA VAL A 254 0.16 -6.07 0.02
C VAL A 254 -0.04 -4.72 0.72
N PHE A 255 -0.09 -3.65 -0.02
CA PHE A 255 -0.33 -2.31 0.50
C PHE A 255 -1.76 -1.86 0.14
N LEU A 256 -2.63 -1.55 1.08
CA LEU A 256 -2.48 -1.45 2.54
C LEU A 256 -3.65 -2.18 3.21
N TRP A 257 -3.44 -2.92 4.30
CA TRP A 257 -4.50 -3.55 5.09
C TRP A 257 -5.10 -2.54 6.06
N GLY A 258 -6.07 -1.78 5.58
CA GLY A 258 -6.68 -0.64 6.23
C GLY A 258 -7.06 0.42 5.20
N GLN A 259 -7.29 1.63 5.65
CA GLN A 259 -7.58 2.81 4.84
C GLN A 259 -6.48 3.85 4.99
N LYS A 260 -6.22 4.61 3.96
CA LYS A 260 -5.30 5.74 3.95
C LYS A 260 -5.76 6.78 2.94
N GLN A 261 -5.68 8.05 3.35
CA GLN A 261 -5.79 9.16 2.42
C GLN A 261 -4.45 9.34 1.69
N GLU A 262 -4.46 9.15 0.38
CA GLU A 262 -3.35 9.47 -0.52
C GLU A 262 -3.92 9.72 -1.92
N ARG A 263 -3.97 10.94 -2.36
CA ARG A 263 -4.75 11.51 -3.49
C ARG A 263 -6.25 11.34 -3.31
N THR A 264 -6.70 10.15 -2.95
CA THR A 264 -8.10 9.85 -2.60
C THR A 264 -8.14 8.94 -1.37
N PRO A 265 -9.28 8.86 -0.67
CA PRO A 265 -9.47 7.92 0.42
C PRO A 265 -9.63 6.46 -0.05
N THR A 266 -9.73 6.23 -1.37
CA THR A 266 -9.98 4.93 -1.98
C THR A 266 -8.79 4.36 -2.75
N TRP A 267 -7.66 5.11 -2.89
CA TRP A 267 -6.59 4.72 -3.81
C TRP A 267 -5.94 3.39 -3.47
N TYR A 268 -5.43 3.25 -2.23
CA TYR A 268 -4.60 2.10 -1.84
C TYR A 268 -5.22 1.18 -0.80
N GLY A 269 -6.15 1.68 0.00
CA GLY A 269 -6.76 0.90 1.08
C GLY A 269 -7.53 -0.32 0.58
N LEU A 270 -7.28 -1.49 1.18
CA LEU A 270 -8.10 -2.67 0.94
C LEU A 270 -9.42 -2.61 1.72
N PHE A 271 -9.51 -1.69 2.65
CA PHE A 271 -10.71 -1.37 3.44
C PHE A 271 -11.00 0.13 3.34
N LEU A 272 -12.24 0.50 3.61
CA LEU A 272 -12.67 1.88 3.73
C LEU A 272 -12.62 2.32 5.21
N GLU A 273 -12.88 3.59 5.47
CA GLU A 273 -12.85 4.17 6.82
C GLU A 273 -13.87 3.51 7.76
N ASP A 274 -14.99 3.04 7.24
CA ASP A 274 -16.02 2.29 7.97
C ASP A 274 -15.69 0.80 8.17
N ASN A 275 -14.48 0.37 7.80
CA ASN A 275 -14.00 -1.01 7.79
C ASN A 275 -14.68 -1.96 6.79
N ASN A 276 -15.49 -1.46 5.86
CA ASN A 276 -15.96 -2.28 4.76
C ASN A 276 -14.80 -2.68 3.86
N SER A 277 -14.76 -3.96 3.47
CA SER A 277 -13.73 -4.48 2.56
C SER A 277 -13.99 -4.09 1.12
N THR A 278 -12.92 -3.90 0.34
CA THR A 278 -13.00 -3.75 -1.11
C THR A 278 -12.85 -5.10 -1.82
N GLU A 279 -13.14 -5.17 -3.10
CA GLU A 279 -12.97 -6.38 -3.91
C GLU A 279 -11.50 -6.88 -3.89
N ALA A 280 -10.53 -5.97 -3.79
CA ALA A 280 -9.10 -6.32 -3.66
C ALA A 280 -8.82 -7.15 -2.39
N ALA A 281 -9.46 -6.87 -1.25
CA ALA A 281 -9.33 -7.69 -0.04
C ALA A 281 -9.85 -9.11 -0.28
N GLN A 282 -10.97 -9.27 -1.00
CA GLN A 282 -11.51 -10.60 -1.36
C GLN A 282 -10.59 -11.36 -2.33
N VAL A 283 -9.93 -10.65 -3.24
CA VAL A 283 -8.90 -11.23 -4.11
C VAL A 283 -7.73 -11.73 -3.28
N MET A 284 -7.25 -10.96 -2.31
CA MET A 284 -6.17 -11.40 -1.42
C MET A 284 -6.55 -12.65 -0.62
N GLN A 285 -7.78 -12.71 -0.10
CA GLN A 285 -8.28 -13.93 0.54
C GLN A 285 -8.20 -15.14 -0.39
N TYR A 286 -8.66 -14.99 -1.63
CA TYR A 286 -8.59 -16.07 -2.63
C TYR A 286 -7.14 -16.47 -2.94
N LEU A 287 -6.25 -15.51 -3.14
CA LEU A 287 -4.84 -15.78 -3.47
C LEU A 287 -4.09 -16.49 -2.34
N TRP A 288 -4.42 -16.20 -1.09
CA TRP A 288 -3.78 -16.82 0.08
C TRP A 288 -4.38 -18.17 0.48
N THR A 289 -5.71 -18.33 0.30
CA THR A 289 -6.43 -19.52 0.79
C THR A 289 -6.92 -20.47 -0.31
N GLY A 290 -6.98 -20.00 -1.55
CA GLY A 290 -7.61 -20.70 -2.68
C GLY A 290 -9.15 -20.67 -2.62
N GLN A 291 -9.75 -19.90 -1.70
CA GLN A 291 -11.20 -19.88 -1.49
C GLN A 291 -11.73 -18.44 -1.57
N TRP A 292 -12.75 -18.27 -2.39
CA TRP A 292 -13.51 -17.02 -2.45
C TRP A 292 -14.46 -16.91 -1.25
N PRO A 293 -14.72 -15.69 -0.73
CA PRO A 293 -15.76 -15.49 0.26
C PRO A 293 -17.14 -15.83 -0.30
N THR A 294 -18.07 -16.19 0.58
CA THR A 294 -19.44 -16.58 0.20
C THR A 294 -20.19 -15.41 -0.47
N HIS A 295 -20.01 -14.20 0.05
CA HIS A 295 -20.58 -12.99 -0.52
C HIS A 295 -19.50 -12.27 -1.31
N ARG A 296 -19.79 -12.01 -2.60
CA ARG A 296 -18.89 -11.30 -3.49
C ARG A 296 -19.35 -9.84 -3.60
N ILE A 297 -18.40 -8.94 -3.41
CA ILE A 297 -18.64 -7.51 -3.61
C ILE A 297 -19.09 -7.28 -5.05
N PRO A 298 -20.07 -6.37 -5.29
CA PRO A 298 -20.54 -6.05 -6.63
C PRO A 298 -19.39 -5.61 -7.53
N GLN A 299 -19.36 -6.11 -8.76
CA GLN A 299 -18.42 -5.65 -9.77
C GLN A 299 -18.97 -4.40 -10.43
N ILE A 300 -18.12 -3.38 -10.56
CA ILE A 300 -18.49 -2.13 -11.19
C ILE A 300 -17.71 -1.94 -12.49
N GLY A 301 -18.40 -1.37 -13.47
CA GLY A 301 -17.85 -1.00 -14.75
C GLY A 301 -17.51 0.48 -14.81
N LYS A 302 -17.94 1.12 -15.90
CA LYS A 302 -17.59 2.51 -16.15
C LYS A 302 -18.46 3.50 -15.37
N LEU A 303 -17.82 4.57 -14.93
CA LEU A 303 -18.45 5.76 -14.38
C LEU A 303 -18.51 6.85 -15.45
N TRP A 304 -19.68 7.40 -15.69
CA TRP A 304 -19.87 8.54 -16.59
C TRP A 304 -20.35 9.76 -15.82
N VAL A 305 -19.82 10.91 -16.18
CA VAL A 305 -20.34 12.21 -15.76
C VAL A 305 -20.69 12.98 -17.04
N ASN A 306 -21.93 13.42 -17.16
CA ASN A 306 -22.42 14.08 -18.36
C ASN A 306 -22.16 13.30 -19.68
N SER A 307 -22.22 11.97 -19.62
CA SER A 307 -21.91 11.03 -20.71
C SER A 307 -20.44 11.00 -21.15
N MET A 308 -19.52 11.55 -20.35
CA MET A 308 -18.07 11.54 -20.58
C MET A 308 -17.39 10.60 -19.57
N LEU A 309 -16.30 9.99 -19.98
CA LEU A 309 -15.37 9.22 -19.14
C LEU A 309 -14.26 10.12 -18.56
N ALA A 310 -13.56 9.66 -17.56
CA ALA A 310 -12.47 10.41 -16.93
C ALA A 310 -11.34 10.78 -17.91
N GLU A 311 -11.02 9.86 -18.83
CA GLU A 311 -9.97 10.03 -19.84
C GLU A 311 -10.30 11.13 -20.87
N GLU A 312 -11.56 11.54 -20.95
CA GLU A 312 -12.02 12.65 -21.80
C GLU A 312 -11.85 14.02 -21.13
N SER A 313 -11.34 14.08 -19.89
CA SER A 313 -11.11 15.31 -19.12
C SER A 313 -12.39 16.12 -18.93
N VAL A 314 -13.18 15.77 -17.91
CA VAL A 314 -14.55 16.28 -17.71
C VAL A 314 -14.53 17.72 -17.18
N HIS A 315 -14.87 18.68 -18.03
CA HIS A 315 -15.05 20.09 -17.69
C HIS A 315 -16.54 20.41 -17.50
N LEU A 316 -16.92 21.02 -16.40
CA LEU A 316 -18.29 21.40 -16.06
C LEU A 316 -18.39 22.91 -15.79
N GLN A 317 -19.58 23.47 -15.96
CA GLN A 317 -19.83 24.88 -15.63
C GLN A 317 -20.41 25.03 -14.22
N ALA A 318 -19.89 25.95 -13.44
CA ALA A 318 -20.32 26.19 -12.07
C ALA A 318 -21.84 26.43 -11.95
N ASN A 319 -22.44 25.92 -10.88
CA ASN A 319 -23.86 26.10 -10.55
C ASN A 319 -24.83 25.54 -11.61
N GLN A 320 -24.36 24.64 -12.51
CA GLN A 320 -25.22 23.91 -13.45
C GLN A 320 -25.53 22.51 -12.94
N THR A 321 -26.60 21.94 -13.46
CA THR A 321 -27.07 20.59 -13.10
C THR A 321 -26.53 19.57 -14.12
N TYR A 322 -25.88 18.51 -13.60
CA TYR A 322 -25.35 17.40 -14.39
C TYR A 322 -25.80 16.06 -13.84
N SER A 323 -25.55 15.01 -14.58
CA SER A 323 -25.84 13.65 -14.14
C SER A 323 -24.60 12.76 -14.18
N ALA A 324 -24.53 11.83 -13.24
CA ALA A 324 -23.58 10.74 -13.27
C ALA A 324 -24.30 9.39 -13.33
N THR A 325 -23.66 8.39 -13.91
CA THR A 325 -24.17 7.02 -14.04
C THR A 325 -23.04 6.04 -13.86
N ILE A 326 -23.29 4.96 -13.11
CA ILE A 326 -22.34 3.87 -12.89
C ILE A 326 -22.89 2.55 -13.43
N ASP A 327 -22.07 1.80 -14.16
CA ASP A 327 -22.37 0.40 -14.49
C ASP A 327 -22.08 -0.49 -13.29
N ILE A 328 -22.92 -1.47 -13.07
CA ILE A 328 -22.79 -2.43 -12.01
C ILE A 328 -23.30 -3.81 -12.41
N GLU A 329 -22.48 -4.82 -12.13
CA GLU A 329 -22.87 -6.23 -12.17
C GLU A 329 -22.95 -6.78 -10.76
N SER A 330 -24.13 -7.20 -10.33
CA SER A 330 -24.35 -7.80 -9.03
C SER A 330 -25.50 -8.78 -9.07
N THR A 331 -25.35 -9.87 -8.36
CA THR A 331 -26.45 -10.81 -8.06
C THR A 331 -27.30 -10.31 -6.90
N ASP A 332 -26.77 -9.40 -6.09
CA ASP A 332 -27.48 -8.81 -4.97
C ASP A 332 -28.40 -7.69 -5.44
N LYS A 333 -29.65 -7.70 -4.94
CA LYS A 333 -30.67 -6.69 -5.28
C LYS A 333 -30.76 -5.58 -4.24
N ASN A 334 -30.16 -5.78 -3.09
CA ASN A 334 -30.21 -4.85 -1.96
C ASN A 334 -28.87 -4.13 -1.81
N LEU A 335 -28.62 -3.17 -2.69
CA LEU A 335 -27.42 -2.35 -2.64
C LEU A 335 -27.74 -0.97 -2.09
N SER A 336 -26.83 -0.39 -1.32
CA SER A 336 -26.86 0.98 -0.87
C SER A 336 -25.86 1.83 -1.65
N TYR A 337 -26.27 3.00 -2.09
CA TYR A 337 -25.42 3.90 -2.87
C TYR A 337 -25.19 5.18 -2.09
N ARG A 338 -23.93 5.61 -2.08
CA ARG A 338 -23.48 6.90 -1.55
C ARG A 338 -22.65 7.59 -2.63
N TRP A 339 -23.13 8.75 -3.07
CA TRP A 339 -22.44 9.62 -4.00
C TRP A 339 -21.92 10.85 -3.25
N GLU A 340 -20.69 11.26 -3.57
CA GLU A 340 -20.04 12.41 -2.92
C GLU A 340 -19.27 13.22 -3.95
N ILE A 341 -19.27 14.53 -3.80
CA ILE A 341 -18.29 15.40 -4.43
C ILE A 341 -17.38 15.92 -3.33
N MET A 342 -16.09 15.67 -3.49
CA MET A 342 -15.04 16.18 -2.62
C MET A 342 -14.20 17.21 -3.38
N GLU A 343 -13.62 18.15 -2.67
CA GLU A 343 -12.53 18.95 -3.21
C GLU A 343 -11.35 18.04 -3.56
N GLU A 344 -10.55 18.39 -4.58
CA GLU A 344 -9.28 17.72 -4.80
C GLU A 344 -8.27 18.13 -3.72
N VAL A 345 -7.31 17.27 -3.42
CA VAL A 345 -6.21 17.61 -2.53
C VAL A 345 -5.49 18.84 -3.07
N ASP A 346 -5.22 19.82 -2.19
CA ASP A 346 -4.39 20.97 -2.54
C ASP A 346 -3.00 20.48 -3.01
N ARG A 347 -2.58 20.92 -4.19
CA ARG A 347 -1.29 20.52 -4.80
C ARG A 347 -0.08 20.78 -3.89
N ASN A 348 -0.17 21.75 -3.00
CA ASN A 348 0.88 22.05 -2.01
C ASN A 348 0.86 21.10 -0.80
N MET A 349 -0.22 20.34 -0.64
CA MET A 349 -0.42 19.38 0.45
C MET A 349 -0.31 17.92 -0.01
N GLU A 350 -0.08 17.70 -1.31
CA GLU A 350 0.16 16.37 -1.85
C GLU A 350 1.41 15.76 -1.23
N SER A 351 1.29 14.53 -0.76
CA SER A 351 2.39 13.81 -0.12
C SER A 351 3.11 12.85 -1.07
N ASP A 352 4.34 12.50 -0.71
CA ASP A 352 5.13 11.47 -1.40
C ASP A 352 5.63 10.43 -0.38
N GLY A 353 5.79 9.18 -0.83
CA GLY A 353 6.42 8.13 -0.04
C GLY A 353 5.69 7.83 1.26
N GLY A 354 4.38 7.94 1.26
CA GLY A 354 3.53 7.57 2.39
C GLY A 354 3.44 8.62 3.51
N ASP A 355 3.93 9.83 3.31
CA ASP A 355 3.77 10.93 4.27
C ASP A 355 2.29 11.33 4.44
N PHE A 356 1.98 12.08 5.50
CA PHE A 356 0.60 12.48 5.81
C PHE A 356 0.02 13.39 4.72
N GLU A 357 -1.23 13.10 4.33
CA GLU A 357 -2.02 13.93 3.42
C GLU A 357 -3.40 14.17 4.04
N PRO A 358 -3.90 15.42 4.12
CA PRO A 358 -5.20 15.71 4.69
C PRO A 358 -6.33 15.23 3.78
N THR A 359 -7.41 14.71 4.36
CA THR A 359 -8.63 14.37 3.62
C THR A 359 -9.37 15.64 3.23
N PRO A 360 -9.69 15.87 1.94
CA PRO A 360 -10.44 17.03 1.50
C PRO A 360 -11.88 17.04 1.97
N SER A 361 -12.50 18.21 1.91
CA SER A 361 -13.90 18.41 2.33
C SER A 361 -14.89 17.80 1.34
N ILE A 362 -15.94 17.17 1.86
CA ILE A 362 -17.12 16.79 1.08
C ILE A 362 -17.98 18.04 0.90
N VAL A 363 -18.26 18.43 -0.33
CA VAL A 363 -19.06 19.62 -0.67
C VAL A 363 -20.48 19.27 -1.12
N TRP A 364 -20.74 18.02 -1.48
CA TRP A 364 -22.05 17.50 -1.81
C TRP A 364 -22.12 15.99 -1.56
N GLN A 365 -23.29 15.50 -1.12
CA GLN A 365 -23.52 14.10 -0.86
C GLN A 365 -24.98 13.70 -1.13
N GLN A 366 -25.20 12.49 -1.65
CA GLN A 366 -26.51 11.87 -1.77
C GLN A 366 -26.43 10.36 -1.50
N CYS A 367 -27.31 9.86 -0.61
CA CYS A 367 -27.41 8.46 -0.26
C CYS A 367 -28.77 7.88 -0.67
N GLY A 368 -28.83 6.57 -0.95
CA GLY A 368 -30.09 5.88 -1.26
C GLY A 368 -29.90 4.42 -1.67
N SER A 369 -31.00 3.80 -2.09
CA SER A 369 -31.05 2.39 -2.50
C SER A 369 -30.60 2.18 -3.96
N SER A 370 -30.75 0.95 -4.45
CA SER A 370 -30.40 0.51 -5.81
C SER A 370 -30.95 1.33 -6.98
N SER A 371 -31.93 2.22 -6.74
CA SER A 371 -32.40 3.19 -7.73
C SER A 371 -31.40 4.28 -8.07
N LEU A 372 -30.36 4.47 -7.27
CA LEU A 372 -29.32 5.50 -7.44
C LEU A 372 -28.13 5.06 -8.29
N LYS A 373 -28.28 4.12 -9.24
CA LYS A 373 -27.30 3.89 -10.30
C LYS A 373 -27.04 5.15 -11.16
N LYS A 374 -28.01 6.06 -11.16
CA LYS A 374 -27.92 7.39 -11.78
C LYS A 374 -28.26 8.44 -10.75
N VAL A 375 -27.46 9.49 -10.69
CA VAL A 375 -27.65 10.63 -9.80
C VAL A 375 -27.66 11.92 -10.63
N THR A 376 -28.36 12.94 -10.11
CA THR A 376 -28.32 14.30 -10.65
C THR A 376 -27.85 15.23 -9.52
N PHE A 377 -26.88 16.07 -9.83
CA PHE A 377 -26.27 16.97 -8.87
C PHE A 377 -26.02 18.35 -9.47
N VAL A 378 -25.95 19.35 -8.61
CA VAL A 378 -25.49 20.69 -8.97
C VAL A 378 -24.03 20.79 -8.62
N VAL A 379 -23.19 21.16 -9.60
CA VAL A 379 -21.75 21.32 -9.33
C VAL A 379 -21.50 22.56 -8.47
N PRO A 380 -20.46 22.52 -7.60
CA PRO A 380 -20.05 23.66 -6.79
C PRO A 380 -19.56 24.85 -7.63
N ASP A 381 -18.99 25.84 -6.97
CA ASP A 381 -18.29 26.95 -7.58
C ASP A 381 -17.03 26.48 -8.33
N LYS A 382 -16.40 27.39 -9.06
CA LYS A 382 -15.15 27.10 -9.80
C LYS A 382 -14.10 26.45 -8.91
N GLY A 383 -13.56 25.29 -9.34
CA GLY A 383 -12.54 24.56 -8.61
C GLY A 383 -12.23 23.18 -9.21
N GLU A 384 -11.30 22.47 -8.61
CA GLU A 384 -10.98 21.07 -8.91
C GLU A 384 -11.69 20.19 -7.88
N TYR A 385 -12.43 19.19 -8.34
CA TYR A 385 -13.21 18.31 -7.50
C TYR A 385 -13.10 16.87 -7.99
N ARG A 386 -13.57 15.93 -7.14
CA ARG A 386 -13.70 14.53 -7.50
C ARG A 386 -15.07 14.02 -7.09
N LEU A 387 -15.77 13.40 -8.04
CA LEU A 387 -17.02 12.70 -7.79
C LEU A 387 -16.71 11.27 -7.40
N PHE A 388 -17.23 10.81 -6.27
CA PHE A 388 -17.13 9.43 -5.79
C PHE A 388 -18.48 8.74 -5.81
N VAL A 389 -18.47 7.43 -6.02
CA VAL A 389 -19.59 6.54 -5.73
C VAL A 389 -19.09 5.35 -4.92
N TYR A 390 -19.80 5.08 -3.83
CA TYR A 390 -19.63 3.91 -2.96
C TYR A 390 -20.89 3.06 -3.06
N ILE A 391 -20.75 1.77 -3.25
CA ILE A 391 -21.86 0.82 -3.43
C ILE A 391 -21.69 -0.31 -2.44
N ASP A 392 -22.45 -0.25 -1.34
CA ASP A 392 -22.38 -1.22 -0.26
C ASP A 392 -23.27 -2.42 -0.54
N ASP A 393 -22.73 -3.62 -0.31
CA ASP A 393 -23.42 -4.89 -0.46
C ASP A 393 -24.23 -5.29 0.77
N LEU A 394 -24.20 -4.48 1.86
CA LEU A 394 -24.82 -4.73 3.16
C LEU A 394 -24.30 -6.01 3.88
N HIS A 395 -23.18 -6.56 3.41
CA HIS A 395 -22.48 -7.71 4.00
C HIS A 395 -21.05 -7.35 4.46
N GLY A 396 -20.73 -6.05 4.51
CA GLY A 396 -19.41 -5.53 4.89
C GLY A 396 -18.45 -5.37 3.72
N GLY A 397 -18.99 -5.31 2.51
CA GLY A 397 -18.24 -5.05 1.29
C GLY A 397 -18.72 -3.81 0.55
N THR A 398 -17.80 -3.07 -0.05
CA THR A 398 -18.09 -1.84 -0.80
C THR A 398 -17.30 -1.80 -2.10
N ALA A 399 -18.00 -1.60 -3.21
CA ALA A 399 -17.39 -1.26 -4.49
C ALA A 399 -17.27 0.25 -4.64
N THR A 400 -16.16 0.73 -5.24
CA THR A 400 -15.87 2.17 -5.35
C THR A 400 -15.42 2.55 -6.75
N ALA A 401 -15.89 3.72 -7.20
CA ALA A 401 -15.34 4.43 -8.35
C ALA A 401 -15.31 5.93 -8.07
N ASN A 402 -14.40 6.63 -8.73
CA ASN A 402 -14.35 8.07 -8.68
C ASN A 402 -13.91 8.67 -10.03
N MET A 403 -14.12 9.97 -10.18
CA MET A 403 -13.78 10.71 -11.38
C MET A 403 -13.38 12.14 -11.03
N PRO A 404 -12.19 12.61 -11.42
CA PRO A 404 -11.82 14.01 -11.30
C PRO A 404 -12.68 14.86 -12.25
N ILE A 405 -13.12 16.02 -11.79
CA ILE A 405 -13.91 17.01 -12.54
C ILE A 405 -13.33 18.42 -12.35
N LEU A 406 -13.19 19.15 -13.43
CA LEU A 406 -12.82 20.57 -13.39
C LEU A 406 -14.04 21.43 -13.57
N VAL A 407 -14.35 22.27 -12.57
CA VAL A 407 -15.47 23.19 -12.63
C VAL A 407 -14.98 24.59 -13.01
N GLU A 408 -15.44 25.08 -14.15
CA GLU A 408 -15.12 26.41 -14.67
C GLU A 408 -16.17 27.44 -14.23
N SER A 409 -15.79 28.72 -14.26
CA SER A 409 -16.75 29.81 -14.00
C SER A 409 -17.92 29.71 -14.97
N ALA A 410 -19.14 29.93 -14.48
CA ALA A 410 -20.30 30.05 -15.37
C ALA A 410 -20.00 31.08 -16.47
N GLY A 411 -20.01 30.63 -17.71
CA GLY A 411 -19.76 31.51 -18.86
C GLY A 411 -20.73 32.69 -18.80
N THR A 412 -20.25 33.90 -18.92
CA THR A 412 -21.11 35.08 -19.12
C THR A 412 -21.89 34.80 -20.41
N PRO A 413 -23.25 34.84 -20.41
CA PRO A 413 -23.98 34.66 -21.66
C PRO A 413 -23.42 35.63 -22.69
N SER A 414 -22.95 35.14 -23.82
CA SER A 414 -22.57 36.00 -24.92
C SER A 414 -23.81 36.80 -25.28
N LYS A 415 -23.75 38.11 -25.04
CA LYS A 415 -24.82 39.00 -25.53
C LYS A 415 -24.86 38.83 -27.04
N ALA A 416 -25.92 38.14 -27.50
CA ALA A 416 -26.26 38.06 -28.92
C ALA A 416 -26.69 39.43 -29.47
#